data_258a623be8f1f184c4376d194fb47296
#
_entry.id   258a623be8f1f184c4376d194fb47296
#
_cell.length_a   1.000
_cell.length_b   1.000
_cell.length_c   1.000
_cell.angle_alpha   90.00
_cell.angle_beta   90.00
_cell.angle_gamma   90.00
#
_symmetry.space_group_name_H-M   'P 1'
#
loop_
_entity.id
_entity.type
_entity.pdbx_description
1 polymer ?
#
loop_
_entity_poly.entity_id
_entity_poly.type
_entity_poly.pdbx_seq_one_letter_code
_entity_poly.pdbx_strand_id
1 'polypeptide(L)'
;MRFLALFLSALLVLLPGSAVAAVTLAFHSFNGSYLGGRYPHAFIVLDGTLDAGGQRVHENYGYSTSAGALSALRGLVPGIIQIEKEKYIASTNNHFTLTISDAQYAAIRAEVEAWKDAPGQKRYSLDHRNCIHFIARIAEMAGLSAPVPQEMVRRPKLWLNYVTRLNPQLGAREVR
;
A
#
# COMPACT_ATOMS: atom_id res chain seq x y z
N MET A 1 19.19 -10.44 72.42
CA MET A 1 19.31 -9.56 71.24
C MET A 1 18.77 -10.30 70.05
N ARG A 2 17.57 -9.93 69.58
CA ARG A 2 16.90 -10.56 68.42
C ARG A 2 17.05 -9.67 67.23
N PHE A 3 17.81 -10.10 66.18
CA PHE A 3 17.91 -9.39 64.89
C PHE A 3 16.70 -9.79 64.01
N LEU A 4 15.82 -8.81 63.78
CA LEU A 4 14.67 -8.92 62.87
C LEU A 4 15.18 -8.57 61.46
N ALA A 5 15.34 -9.54 60.60
CA ALA A 5 15.69 -9.35 59.22
C ALA A 5 14.41 -8.97 58.41
N LEU A 6 14.32 -7.74 57.92
CA LEU A 6 13.28 -7.26 57.05
C LEU A 6 13.62 -7.70 55.61
N PHE A 7 12.91 -8.69 55.09
CA PHE A 7 12.92 -9.01 53.66
C PHE A 7 12.04 -7.99 52.90
N LEU A 8 12.66 -7.07 52.23
CA LEU A 8 11.98 -6.15 51.31
C LEU A 8 11.85 -6.85 49.96
N SER A 9 10.70 -7.52 49.70
CA SER A 9 10.40 -8.10 48.40
C SER A 9 10.04 -6.97 47.42
N ALA A 10 10.97 -6.65 46.51
CA ALA A 10 10.71 -5.77 45.37
C ALA A 10 9.80 -6.49 44.39
N LEU A 11 8.51 -6.15 44.41
CA LEU A 11 7.53 -6.61 43.40
C LEU A 11 7.81 -5.86 42.11
N LEU A 12 8.53 -6.49 41.18
CA LEU A 12 8.77 -5.98 39.82
C LEU A 12 7.44 -6.08 39.07
N VAL A 13 6.67 -4.99 39.02
CA VAL A 13 5.48 -4.89 38.19
C VAL A 13 5.94 -4.80 36.73
N LEU A 14 5.92 -5.92 36.04
CA LEU A 14 6.01 -6.00 34.58
C LEU A 14 4.77 -5.30 34.01
N LEU A 15 4.86 -4.01 33.72
CA LEU A 15 3.84 -3.33 32.93
C LEU A 15 3.84 -3.99 31.54
N PRO A 16 2.69 -4.55 31.09
CA PRO A 16 2.60 -5.01 29.73
C PRO A 16 2.87 -3.79 28.83
N GLY A 17 3.96 -3.84 28.06
CA GLY A 17 4.21 -2.84 27.05
C GLY A 17 2.98 -2.80 26.14
N SER A 18 2.25 -1.68 26.14
CA SER A 18 1.17 -1.47 25.20
C SER A 18 1.74 -1.65 23.82
N ALA A 19 1.36 -2.71 23.12
CA ALA A 19 1.64 -2.84 21.69
C ALA A 19 1.05 -1.57 21.05
N VAL A 20 1.92 -0.69 20.57
CA VAL A 20 1.47 0.50 19.84
C VAL A 20 0.71 -0.03 18.65
N ALA A 21 -0.58 0.24 18.60
CA ALA A 21 -1.39 -0.09 17.45
C ALA A 21 -0.81 0.71 16.28
N ALA A 22 -0.66 0.05 15.13
CA ALA A 22 -0.07 0.69 13.96
C ALA A 22 -0.61 0.01 12.70
N VAL A 23 -0.91 0.81 11.70
CA VAL A 23 -1.22 0.33 10.35
C VAL A 23 0.03 0.45 9.49
N THR A 24 0.38 -0.62 8.82
CA THR A 24 1.43 -0.62 7.79
C THR A 24 0.81 -0.42 6.42
N LEU A 25 1.50 0.35 5.58
CA LEU A 25 1.19 0.57 4.16
C LEU A 25 2.33 -0.04 3.34
N ALA A 26 2.05 -1.10 2.61
CA ALA A 26 2.99 -1.79 1.74
C ALA A 26 2.68 -1.53 0.27
N PHE A 27 3.71 -1.35 -0.55
CA PHE A 27 3.62 -1.10 -1.99
C PHE A 27 4.08 -2.31 -2.77
N HIS A 28 3.18 -2.85 -3.57
CA HIS A 28 3.38 -4.09 -4.30
C HIS A 28 3.34 -3.91 -5.81
N SER A 29 4.11 -4.73 -6.52
CA SER A 29 3.98 -4.87 -7.97
C SER A 29 3.89 -6.33 -8.42
N PHE A 30 3.20 -6.52 -9.51
CA PHE A 30 3.15 -7.76 -10.26
C PHE A 30 3.66 -7.52 -11.69
N ASN A 31 4.59 -8.38 -12.16
CA ASN A 31 5.25 -8.18 -13.46
C ASN A 31 4.37 -8.52 -14.68
N GLY A 32 3.19 -9.08 -14.46
CA GLY A 32 2.38 -9.64 -15.52
C GLY A 32 2.74 -11.08 -15.87
N SER A 33 1.87 -11.71 -16.63
CA SER A 33 2.08 -13.06 -17.16
C SER A 33 1.62 -13.09 -18.61
N TYR A 34 2.54 -13.27 -19.54
CA TYR A 34 2.21 -13.35 -20.96
C TYR A 34 1.28 -14.53 -21.31
N LEU A 35 1.42 -15.65 -20.60
CA LEU A 35 0.59 -16.84 -20.81
C LEU A 35 -0.68 -16.85 -19.94
N GLY A 36 -0.75 -16.04 -18.87
CA GLY A 36 -1.85 -16.03 -17.92
C GLY A 36 -2.85 -14.88 -18.09
N GLY A 37 -2.68 -14.03 -19.10
CA GLY A 37 -3.60 -12.91 -19.36
C GLY A 37 -3.62 -11.81 -18.28
N ARG A 38 -2.64 -11.80 -17.37
CA ARG A 38 -2.50 -10.77 -16.34
C ARG A 38 -1.48 -9.72 -16.79
N TYR A 39 -1.91 -8.47 -16.74
CA TYR A 39 -1.05 -7.33 -17.06
C TYR A 39 -0.20 -6.92 -15.87
N PRO A 40 0.96 -6.26 -16.10
CA PRO A 40 1.72 -5.61 -15.05
C PRO A 40 0.81 -4.69 -14.23
N HIS A 41 0.87 -4.80 -12.91
CA HIS A 41 -0.01 -4.08 -12.01
C HIS A 41 0.73 -3.63 -10.74
N ALA A 42 0.26 -2.55 -10.13
CA ALA A 42 0.72 -2.10 -8.83
C ALA A 42 -0.48 -1.78 -7.93
N PHE A 43 -0.31 -2.06 -6.65
CA PHE A 43 -1.35 -1.89 -5.64
C PHE A 43 -0.73 -1.69 -4.27
N ILE A 44 -1.54 -1.29 -3.30
CA ILE A 44 -1.15 -1.16 -1.90
C ILE A 44 -1.81 -2.24 -1.05
N VAL A 45 -1.16 -2.58 0.05
CA VAL A 45 -1.71 -3.41 1.13
C VAL A 45 -1.65 -2.61 2.43
N LEU A 46 -2.76 -2.56 3.16
CA LEU A 46 -2.92 -1.95 4.46
C LEU A 46 -3.15 -3.06 5.47
N ASP A 47 -2.28 -3.21 6.46
CA ASP A 47 -2.40 -4.24 7.49
C ASP A 47 -1.99 -3.71 8.86
N GLY A 48 -2.77 -4.04 9.89
CA GLY A 48 -2.45 -3.62 11.24
C GLY A 48 -3.68 -3.37 12.11
N THR A 49 -3.54 -2.44 13.04
CA THR A 49 -4.61 -2.07 13.97
C THR A 49 -4.59 -0.56 14.15
N LEU A 50 -5.75 0.09 14.14
CA LEU A 50 -5.87 1.51 14.41
C LEU A 50 -5.62 1.81 15.89
N ASP A 51 -4.93 2.92 16.18
CA ASP A 51 -4.75 3.41 17.55
C ASP A 51 -6.09 3.77 18.18
N ALA A 52 -6.96 4.43 17.42
CA ALA A 52 -8.31 4.77 17.85
C ALA A 52 -9.23 3.54 17.77
N GLY A 53 -9.53 2.96 18.93
CA GLY A 53 -10.55 1.91 19.07
C GLY A 53 -10.08 0.50 18.74
N GLY A 54 -8.81 0.26 18.39
CA GLY A 54 -8.26 -1.09 18.20
C GLY A 54 -8.82 -1.85 17.00
N GLN A 55 -9.44 -1.15 16.04
CA GLN A 55 -10.01 -1.80 14.86
C GLN A 55 -8.91 -2.46 14.01
N ARG A 56 -9.08 -3.73 13.67
CA ARG A 56 -8.19 -4.45 12.76
C ARG A 56 -8.39 -3.96 11.32
N VAL A 57 -7.28 -3.67 10.65
CA VAL A 57 -7.20 -3.33 9.24
C VAL A 57 -6.53 -4.49 8.50
N HIS A 58 -7.13 -4.94 7.40
CA HIS A 58 -6.56 -5.92 6.48
C HIS A 58 -7.19 -5.71 5.11
N GLU A 59 -6.59 -4.86 4.30
CA GLU A 59 -7.18 -4.33 3.06
C GLU A 59 -6.12 -4.19 1.98
N ASN A 60 -6.54 -4.24 0.72
CA ASN A 60 -5.64 -3.92 -0.39
C ASN A 60 -6.40 -3.22 -1.52
N TYR A 61 -5.70 -2.35 -2.27
CA TYR A 61 -6.31 -1.52 -3.30
C TYR A 61 -5.36 -1.29 -4.46
N GLY A 62 -5.83 -1.57 -5.67
CA GLY A 62 -5.24 -1.15 -6.92
C GLY A 62 -6.27 -0.42 -7.78
N TYR A 63 -5.85 0.37 -8.76
CA TYR A 63 -6.74 0.99 -9.73
C TYR A 63 -6.54 0.32 -11.09
N SER A 64 -7.60 -0.24 -11.64
CA SER A 64 -7.57 -1.05 -12.85
C SER A 64 -8.82 -0.80 -13.71
N THR A 65 -9.04 -1.64 -14.70
CA THR A 65 -10.24 -1.61 -15.53
C THR A 65 -10.77 -3.02 -15.74
N SER A 66 -12.09 -3.16 -15.85
CA SER A 66 -12.75 -4.38 -16.32
C SER A 66 -12.78 -4.49 -17.83
N ALA A 67 -12.46 -3.42 -18.56
CA ALA A 67 -12.38 -3.45 -20.02
C ALA A 67 -11.15 -4.25 -20.46
N GLY A 68 -11.27 -4.96 -21.59
CA GLY A 68 -10.14 -5.69 -22.17
C GLY A 68 -8.99 -4.74 -22.58
N ALA A 69 -7.77 -5.29 -22.65
CA ALA A 69 -6.56 -4.54 -23.00
C ALA A 69 -6.66 -3.73 -24.27
N LEU A 70 -7.25 -4.30 -25.33
CA LEU A 70 -7.45 -3.61 -26.60
C LEU A 70 -8.32 -2.35 -26.45
N SER A 71 -9.32 -2.39 -25.58
CA SER A 71 -10.16 -1.22 -25.29
C SER A 71 -9.38 -0.13 -24.57
N ALA A 72 -8.57 -0.52 -23.58
CA ALA A 72 -7.71 0.42 -22.83
C ALA A 72 -6.62 1.04 -23.70
N LEU A 73 -6.11 0.31 -24.72
CA LEU A 73 -5.15 0.85 -25.68
C LEU A 73 -5.78 1.86 -26.66
N ARG A 74 -7.10 1.79 -26.88
CA ARG A 74 -7.82 2.67 -27.81
C ARG A 74 -8.30 3.99 -27.18
N GLY A 75 -8.29 4.10 -25.85
CA GLY A 75 -8.74 5.32 -25.16
C GLY A 75 -9.25 5.08 -23.74
N LEU A 76 -10.05 6.03 -23.28
CA LEU A 76 -10.59 5.99 -21.92
C LEU A 76 -11.60 4.86 -21.74
N VAL A 77 -11.46 4.11 -20.67
CA VAL A 77 -12.35 3.02 -20.26
C VAL A 77 -12.79 3.19 -18.81
N PRO A 78 -13.87 2.51 -18.37
CA PRO A 78 -14.27 2.53 -16.96
C PRO A 78 -13.16 2.03 -16.05
N GLY A 79 -12.84 2.79 -15.01
CA GLY A 79 -11.90 2.41 -13.97
C GLY A 79 -12.60 1.72 -12.80
N ILE A 80 -11.90 0.81 -12.15
CA ILE A 80 -12.37 0.08 -10.97
C ILE A 80 -11.28 0.08 -9.90
N ILE A 81 -11.70 0.10 -8.64
CA ILE A 81 -10.81 -0.30 -7.54
C ILE A 81 -10.79 -1.83 -7.52
N GLN A 82 -9.61 -2.38 -7.76
CA GLN A 82 -9.36 -3.81 -7.76
C GLN A 82 -8.84 -4.26 -6.41
N ILE A 83 -9.45 -5.33 -5.88
CA ILE A 83 -9.02 -6.01 -4.66
C ILE A 83 -8.34 -7.31 -5.06
N GLU A 84 -7.09 -7.49 -4.67
CA GLU A 84 -6.34 -8.70 -4.96
C GLU A 84 -6.65 -9.79 -3.93
N LYS A 85 -6.62 -11.04 -4.39
CA LYS A 85 -6.77 -12.20 -3.51
C LYS A 85 -5.46 -12.47 -2.78
N GLU A 86 -5.52 -12.91 -1.52
CA GLU A 86 -4.35 -13.19 -0.67
C GLU A 86 -3.27 -14.04 -1.36
N LYS A 87 -3.68 -15.10 -2.05
CA LYS A 87 -2.75 -15.96 -2.80
C LYS A 87 -1.96 -15.22 -3.88
N TYR A 88 -2.47 -14.09 -4.40
CA TYR A 88 -1.77 -13.27 -5.36
C TYR A 88 -0.82 -12.29 -4.68
N ILE A 89 -1.25 -11.70 -3.57
CA ILE A 89 -0.39 -10.80 -2.77
C ILE A 89 0.89 -11.53 -2.40
N ALA A 90 0.79 -12.77 -1.90
CA ALA A 90 1.94 -13.61 -1.54
C ALA A 90 2.92 -13.87 -2.70
N SER A 91 2.47 -13.77 -3.95
CA SER A 91 3.29 -14.00 -5.17
C SER A 91 3.79 -12.72 -5.84
N THR A 92 3.57 -11.56 -5.22
CA THR A 92 3.97 -10.26 -5.78
C THR A 92 5.25 -9.73 -5.14
N ASN A 93 5.84 -8.71 -5.75
CA ASN A 93 6.99 -8.03 -5.20
C ASN A 93 6.52 -6.99 -4.18
N ASN A 94 6.86 -7.15 -2.90
CA ASN A 94 6.79 -6.06 -1.92
C ASN A 94 8.05 -5.20 -2.07
N HIS A 95 7.90 -3.93 -2.45
CA HIS A 95 9.02 -3.02 -2.66
C HIS A 95 9.45 -2.33 -1.38
N PHE A 96 8.49 -1.82 -0.62
CA PHE A 96 8.71 -1.20 0.67
C PHE A 96 7.42 -1.15 1.47
N THR A 97 7.58 -1.01 2.77
CA THR A 97 6.50 -0.89 3.75
C THR A 97 6.85 0.22 4.73
N LEU A 98 5.87 1.01 5.10
CA LEU A 98 6.02 2.04 6.13
C LEU A 98 4.82 2.02 7.07
N THR A 99 5.02 2.52 8.28
CA THR A 99 3.94 2.72 9.25
C THR A 99 3.25 4.05 8.97
N ILE A 100 1.93 4.07 9.02
CA ILE A 100 1.10 5.25 8.84
C ILE A 100 0.24 5.49 10.07
N SER A 101 -0.11 6.76 10.30
CA SER A 101 -1.05 7.15 11.34
C SER A 101 -2.50 6.86 10.95
N ASP A 102 -3.40 6.84 11.96
CA ASP A 102 -4.85 6.72 11.72
C ASP A 102 -5.38 7.82 10.80
N ALA A 103 -4.84 9.05 10.92
CA ALA A 103 -5.22 10.15 10.04
C ALA A 103 -4.80 9.91 8.59
N GLN A 104 -3.59 9.38 8.36
CA GLN A 104 -3.14 9.00 7.02
C GLN A 104 -3.96 7.83 6.48
N TYR A 105 -4.27 6.82 7.30
CA TYR A 105 -5.17 5.73 6.91
C TYR A 105 -6.54 6.26 6.46
N ALA A 106 -7.17 7.14 7.26
CA ALA A 106 -8.47 7.72 6.91
C ALA A 106 -8.40 8.53 5.60
N ALA A 107 -7.34 9.30 5.38
CA ALA A 107 -7.13 10.06 4.16
C ALA A 107 -6.93 9.13 2.95
N ILE A 108 -6.16 8.07 3.08
CA ILE A 108 -5.97 7.06 2.02
C ILE A 108 -7.30 6.38 1.67
N ARG A 109 -8.11 6.03 2.67
CA ARG A 109 -9.44 5.46 2.44
C ARG A 109 -10.36 6.40 1.66
N ALA A 110 -10.32 7.71 2.00
CA ALA A 110 -11.08 8.72 1.25
C ALA A 110 -10.58 8.84 -0.20
N GLU A 111 -9.28 8.79 -0.43
CA GLU A 111 -8.68 8.81 -1.77
C GLU A 111 -9.10 7.56 -2.58
N VAL A 112 -9.11 6.37 -1.99
CA VAL A 112 -9.60 5.13 -2.63
C VAL A 112 -11.04 5.33 -3.13
N GLU A 113 -11.92 5.92 -2.31
CA GLU A 113 -13.31 6.21 -2.72
C GLU A 113 -13.37 7.23 -3.86
N ALA A 114 -12.54 8.29 -3.83
CA ALA A 114 -12.48 9.30 -4.87
C ALA A 114 -12.00 8.77 -6.23
N TRP A 115 -11.26 7.66 -6.23
CA TRP A 115 -10.81 7.01 -7.48
C TRP A 115 -11.85 6.11 -8.11
N LYS A 116 -12.90 5.73 -7.43
CA LYS A 116 -14.00 4.95 -8.02
C LYS A 116 -14.68 5.75 -9.13
N ASP A 117 -14.87 5.14 -10.30
CA ASP A 117 -15.65 5.75 -11.35
C ASP A 117 -17.15 5.63 -11.02
N ALA A 118 -17.89 6.71 -11.22
CA ALA A 118 -19.34 6.66 -11.16
C ALA A 118 -19.90 5.87 -12.36
N PRO A 119 -21.13 5.35 -12.28
CA PRO A 119 -21.76 4.67 -13.40
C PRO A 119 -21.69 5.48 -14.69
N GLY A 120 -21.19 4.88 -15.76
CA GLY A 120 -21.01 5.52 -17.07
C GLY A 120 -19.74 6.36 -17.24
N GLN A 121 -18.98 6.65 -16.19
CA GLN A 121 -17.70 7.31 -16.32
C GLN A 121 -16.65 6.41 -16.93
N LYS A 122 -15.70 7.02 -17.67
CA LYS A 122 -14.56 6.36 -18.29
C LYS A 122 -13.33 7.20 -17.99
N ARG A 123 -12.64 6.91 -16.89
CA ARG A 123 -11.48 7.69 -16.44
C ARG A 123 -10.17 6.91 -16.46
N TYR A 124 -10.21 5.59 -16.60
CA TYR A 124 -8.98 4.81 -16.69
C TYR A 124 -8.28 5.07 -18.02
N SER A 125 -7.00 5.37 -17.96
CA SER A 125 -6.11 5.57 -19.11
C SER A 125 -4.76 4.95 -18.81
N LEU A 126 -4.21 4.20 -19.75
CA LEU A 126 -2.89 3.59 -19.59
C LEU A 126 -1.77 4.63 -19.38
N ASP A 127 -1.94 5.85 -19.91
CA ASP A 127 -0.87 6.86 -19.91
C ASP A 127 -1.09 7.98 -18.88
N HIS A 128 -2.35 8.22 -18.46
CA HIS A 128 -2.67 9.42 -17.67
C HIS A 128 -3.40 9.13 -16.36
N ARG A 129 -4.01 7.93 -16.20
CA ARG A 129 -4.75 7.57 -14.99
C ARG A 129 -4.84 6.04 -14.85
N ASN A 130 -3.79 5.42 -14.37
CA ASN A 130 -3.66 3.98 -14.17
C ASN A 130 -3.25 3.62 -12.74
N CYS A 131 -2.88 2.37 -12.50
CA CYS A 131 -2.46 1.88 -11.18
C CYS A 131 -1.25 2.65 -10.62
N ILE A 132 -0.30 3.06 -11.46
CA ILE A 132 0.89 3.81 -11.00
C ILE A 132 0.47 5.19 -10.49
N HIS A 133 -0.38 5.91 -11.22
CA HIS A 133 -0.87 7.23 -10.80
C HIS A 133 -1.66 7.14 -9.49
N PHE A 134 -2.46 6.07 -9.32
CA PHE A 134 -3.21 5.82 -8.10
C PHE A 134 -2.29 5.64 -6.89
N ILE A 135 -1.31 4.72 -6.98
CA ILE A 135 -0.41 4.46 -5.84
C ILE A 135 0.62 5.56 -5.65
N ALA A 136 0.95 6.35 -6.69
CA ALA A 136 1.79 7.54 -6.56
C ALA A 136 1.12 8.58 -5.67
N ARG A 137 -0.17 8.84 -5.90
CA ARG A 137 -0.95 9.74 -5.05
C ARG A 137 -0.97 9.29 -3.59
N ILE A 138 -1.12 7.99 -3.34
CA ILE A 138 -1.08 7.43 -1.99
C ILE A 138 0.33 7.55 -1.38
N ALA A 139 1.38 7.31 -2.15
CA ALA A 139 2.76 7.48 -1.70
C ALA A 139 3.05 8.93 -1.28
N GLU A 140 2.59 9.92 -2.05
CA GLU A 140 2.67 11.34 -1.69
C GLU A 140 1.93 11.64 -0.38
N MET A 141 0.71 11.11 -0.19
CA MET A 141 -0.05 11.26 1.07
C MET A 141 0.66 10.62 2.26
N ALA A 142 1.46 9.59 2.03
CA ALA A 142 2.33 8.98 3.04
C ALA A 142 3.66 9.73 3.25
N GLY A 143 3.87 10.87 2.57
CA GLY A 143 5.06 11.71 2.70
C GLY A 143 6.26 11.29 1.84
N LEU A 144 6.04 10.46 0.81
CA LEU A 144 7.10 10.00 -0.08
C LEU A 144 7.21 10.86 -1.33
N SER A 145 8.42 10.98 -1.87
CA SER A 145 8.64 11.52 -3.23
C SER A 145 8.28 10.44 -4.25
N ALA A 146 7.23 10.68 -5.05
CA ALA A 146 6.68 9.67 -5.96
C ALA A 146 6.30 10.24 -7.35
N PRO A 147 7.17 11.01 -8.02
CA PRO A 147 6.89 11.51 -9.36
C PRO A 147 6.73 10.34 -10.35
N VAL A 148 5.91 10.55 -11.38
CA VAL A 148 5.63 9.53 -12.41
C VAL A 148 6.23 9.98 -13.75
N PRO A 149 7.51 9.63 -14.05
CA PRO A 149 8.11 9.89 -15.35
C PRO A 149 7.35 9.16 -16.47
N GLN A 150 7.20 9.80 -17.62
CA GLN A 150 6.43 9.29 -18.74
C GLN A 150 6.90 7.90 -19.23
N GLU A 151 8.20 7.66 -19.20
CA GLU A 151 8.81 6.38 -19.59
C GLU A 151 8.50 5.22 -18.62
N MET A 152 7.97 5.52 -17.43
CA MET A 152 7.65 4.54 -16.38
C MET A 152 6.15 4.28 -16.23
N VAL A 153 5.26 5.05 -16.86
CA VAL A 153 3.80 4.99 -16.65
C VAL A 153 3.16 3.62 -16.90
N ARG A 154 3.84 2.72 -17.61
CA ARG A 154 3.38 1.34 -17.87
C ARG A 154 4.30 0.27 -17.27
N ARG A 155 5.22 0.65 -16.38
CA ARG A 155 6.26 -0.22 -15.82
C ARG A 155 6.25 -0.19 -14.28
N PRO A 156 5.23 -0.81 -13.62
CA PRO A 156 5.01 -0.65 -12.18
C PRO A 156 6.21 -1.09 -11.33
N LYS A 157 6.88 -2.20 -11.64
CA LYS A 157 8.08 -2.62 -10.91
C LYS A 157 9.22 -1.60 -11.05
N LEU A 158 9.47 -1.12 -12.26
CA LEU A 158 10.52 -0.14 -12.51
C LEU A 158 10.23 1.16 -11.76
N TRP A 159 8.98 1.62 -11.80
CA TRP A 159 8.56 2.84 -11.11
C TRP A 159 8.67 2.69 -9.58
N LEU A 160 8.24 1.57 -8.99
CA LEU A 160 8.38 1.36 -7.54
C LEU A 160 9.86 1.27 -7.11
N ASN A 161 10.73 0.68 -7.91
CA ASN A 161 12.17 0.73 -7.67
C ASN A 161 12.72 2.17 -7.74
N TYR A 162 12.21 2.98 -8.67
CA TYR A 162 12.56 4.40 -8.74
C TYR A 162 12.10 5.15 -7.48
N VAL A 163 10.87 4.94 -7.01
CA VAL A 163 10.39 5.52 -5.74
C VAL A 163 11.25 5.07 -4.56
N THR A 164 11.65 3.79 -4.51
CA THR A 164 12.58 3.28 -3.47
C THR A 164 13.88 4.08 -3.44
N ARG A 165 14.48 4.37 -4.60
CA ARG A 165 15.71 5.18 -4.69
C ARG A 165 15.51 6.62 -4.24
N LEU A 166 14.38 7.22 -4.56
CA LEU A 166 14.07 8.61 -4.19
C LEU A 166 13.82 8.77 -2.67
N ASN A 167 13.57 7.68 -1.95
CA ASN A 167 13.18 7.68 -0.54
C ASN A 167 14.12 6.80 0.30
N PRO A 168 15.41 7.15 0.44
CA PRO A 168 16.40 6.33 1.15
C PRO A 168 16.06 6.12 2.62
N GLN A 169 15.25 6.99 3.23
CA GLN A 169 14.75 6.86 4.60
C GLN A 169 13.90 5.59 4.81
N LEU A 170 13.39 4.98 3.75
CA LEU A 170 12.66 3.71 3.82
C LEU A 170 13.57 2.52 4.19
N GLY A 171 14.89 2.63 4.01
CA GLY A 171 15.83 1.52 4.23
C GLY A 171 15.58 0.32 3.31
N ALA A 172 14.73 0.45 2.31
CA ALA A 172 14.35 -0.60 1.39
C ALA A 172 15.38 -0.77 0.25
N ARG A 173 15.37 -1.96 -0.37
CA ARG A 173 16.20 -2.26 -1.53
C ARG A 173 15.33 -2.47 -2.76
N GLU A 174 15.88 -2.17 -3.94
CA GLU A 174 15.21 -2.45 -5.19
C GLU A 174 14.94 -3.95 -5.39
N VAL A 175 13.77 -4.25 -5.89
CA VAL A 175 13.37 -5.62 -6.26
C VAL A 175 14.05 -6.01 -7.58
N ARG A 176 14.72 -7.15 -7.59
CA ARG A 176 15.41 -7.74 -8.75
C ARG A 176 14.46 -8.39 -9.75
#